data_e76f6ebecc17e9025e7843c6cdd2a971
#
_entry.id   e76f6ebecc17e9025e7843c6cdd2a971
#
_cell.length_a   1.000
_cell.length_b   1.000
_cell.length_c   1.000
_cell.angle_alpha   90.00
_cell.angle_beta   90.00
_cell.angle_gamma   90.00
#
_symmetry.space_group_name_H-M   'P 1'
#
loop_
_entity.id
_entity.type
_entity.pdbx_description
1 polymer ?
#
loop_
_entity_poly.entity_id
_entity_poly.type
_entity_poly.pdbx_seq_one_letter_code
_entity_poly.pdbx_strand_id
1 'polypeptide(L)'
;EARGTATLRGMLADTYARRRRAPDYPCGIPESAANATIAGVLRTYGTGEMARQGGAPSLAGNEAFITWRGRYERLAMSPGTFFPIYPMVYDQDFRPALATISVPTLVLHRLGNQYIRADNGRYLAEHISGARFVGIPGDDHFFHAGDIEAMLRPVQELLTGTSQVPDEDRVLATVLFTDIVGSTNLAAELGDARWRAMLGEHDALTRRQVERFGGSEGTGHAPSM
;
A
#
# COMPACT_ATOMS: atom_id res chain seq x y z
N GLU A 1 5.98 6.88 33.66
CA GLU A 1 5.93 6.54 32.23
C GLU A 1 5.10 5.28 32.05
N ALA A 2 3.82 5.45 31.67
CA ALA A 2 2.96 4.33 31.35
C ALA A 2 3.44 3.75 30.00
N ARG A 3 4.07 2.58 30.02
CA ARG A 3 4.25 1.79 28.80
C ARG A 3 2.86 1.44 28.29
N GLY A 4 2.43 2.11 27.21
CA GLY A 4 1.19 1.80 26.56
C GLY A 4 1.18 0.34 26.17
N THR A 5 0.22 -0.43 26.66
CA THR A 5 -0.03 -1.79 26.21
C THR A 5 -0.41 -1.75 24.73
N ALA A 6 0.40 -2.35 23.87
CA ALA A 6 0.09 -2.46 22.46
C ALA A 6 -1.21 -3.27 22.32
N THR A 7 -2.27 -2.63 21.82
CA THR A 7 -3.55 -3.30 21.56
C THR A 7 -3.49 -3.86 20.14
N LEU A 8 -3.62 -5.18 20.00
CA LEU A 8 -3.74 -5.84 18.71
C LEU A 8 -5.08 -5.48 18.07
N ARG A 9 -5.06 -5.17 16.78
CA ARG A 9 -6.25 -4.89 15.96
C ARG A 9 -6.12 -5.62 14.63
N GLY A 10 -7.24 -6.10 14.11
CA GLY A 10 -7.30 -6.81 12.84
C GLY A 10 -7.86 -5.92 11.73
N MET A 11 -7.32 -6.06 10.52
CA MET A 11 -7.89 -5.47 9.32
C MET A 11 -7.98 -6.53 8.22
N LEU A 12 -9.14 -6.66 7.61
CA LEU A 12 -9.40 -7.50 6.47
C LEU A 12 -9.91 -6.62 5.33
N ALA A 13 -9.21 -6.59 4.21
CA ALA A 13 -9.58 -5.74 3.07
C ALA A 13 -9.80 -6.58 1.82
N ASP A 14 -10.93 -6.37 1.12
CA ASP A 14 -11.27 -6.98 -0.16
C ASP A 14 -11.01 -8.51 -0.19
N THR A 15 -11.37 -9.22 0.89
CA THR A 15 -11.04 -10.64 1.08
C THR A 15 -12.27 -11.51 1.37
N TYR A 16 -12.06 -12.78 1.68
CA TYR A 16 -13.09 -13.79 1.82
C TYR A 16 -12.72 -14.83 2.88
N ALA A 17 -13.71 -15.55 3.41
CA ALA A 17 -13.49 -16.72 4.27
C ALA A 17 -13.28 -18.01 3.46
N ARG A 18 -13.88 -18.09 2.28
CA ARG A 18 -13.77 -19.21 1.34
C ARG A 18 -13.98 -18.71 -0.08
N ARG A 19 -13.22 -19.24 -1.05
CA ARG A 19 -13.37 -18.80 -2.45
C ARG A 19 -14.49 -19.51 -3.17
N ARG A 20 -14.60 -20.82 -3.00
CA ARG A 20 -15.63 -21.65 -3.64
C ARG A 20 -16.96 -21.57 -2.88
N ARG A 21 -18.07 -21.58 -3.62
CA ARG A 21 -19.41 -21.65 -3.05
C ARG A 21 -19.63 -22.94 -2.27
N ALA A 22 -20.40 -22.86 -1.18
CA ALA A 22 -20.92 -24.01 -0.43
C ALA A 22 -22.37 -23.73 -0.06
N PRO A 23 -23.16 -24.74 0.37
CA PRO A 23 -24.55 -24.54 0.76
C PRO A 23 -24.72 -23.48 1.86
N ASP A 24 -23.80 -23.43 2.78
CA ASP A 24 -23.72 -22.51 3.91
C ASP A 24 -22.81 -21.28 3.62
N TYR A 25 -22.36 -21.11 2.36
CA TYR A 25 -21.52 -19.99 1.91
C TYR A 25 -21.90 -19.58 0.47
N PRO A 26 -23.04 -18.93 0.27
CA PRO A 26 -23.55 -18.58 -1.06
C PRO A 26 -22.78 -17.45 -1.75
N CYS A 27 -22.04 -16.62 -0.99
CA CYS A 27 -21.21 -15.52 -1.51
C CYS A 27 -19.95 -15.98 -2.26
N GLY A 28 -19.55 -17.25 -2.11
CA GLY A 28 -18.49 -17.85 -2.91
C GLY A 28 -18.87 -18.03 -4.37
N ILE A 29 -17.88 -18.22 -5.25
CA ILE A 29 -18.12 -18.43 -6.68
C ILE A 29 -18.38 -19.92 -6.98
N PRO A 30 -19.18 -20.23 -8.03
CA PRO A 30 -19.37 -21.61 -8.49
C PRO A 30 -18.05 -22.26 -8.86
N GLU A 31 -17.99 -23.59 -8.74
CA GLU A 31 -16.77 -24.35 -9.04
C GLU A 31 -16.28 -24.15 -10.48
N SER A 32 -17.21 -24.14 -11.45
CA SER A 32 -16.86 -23.87 -12.85
C SER A 32 -16.23 -22.51 -13.06
N ALA A 33 -16.72 -21.47 -12.38
CA ALA A 33 -16.16 -20.13 -12.43
C ALA A 33 -14.79 -20.06 -11.75
N ALA A 34 -14.61 -20.76 -10.63
CA ALA A 34 -13.31 -20.86 -9.95
C ALA A 34 -12.26 -21.51 -10.87
N ASN A 35 -12.59 -22.63 -11.50
CA ASN A 35 -11.69 -23.33 -12.40
C ASN A 35 -11.36 -22.50 -13.64
N ALA A 36 -12.34 -21.79 -14.22
CA ALA A 36 -12.11 -20.87 -15.34
C ALA A 36 -11.18 -19.71 -14.96
N THR A 37 -11.37 -19.14 -13.76
CA THR A 37 -10.50 -18.05 -13.26
C THR A 37 -9.08 -18.55 -13.03
N ILE A 38 -8.90 -19.69 -12.39
CA ILE A 38 -7.58 -20.32 -12.19
C ILE A 38 -6.89 -20.50 -13.54
N ALA A 39 -7.56 -21.16 -14.49
CA ALA A 39 -6.98 -21.39 -15.81
C ALA A 39 -6.65 -20.08 -16.55
N GLY A 40 -7.48 -19.06 -16.41
CA GLY A 40 -7.25 -17.71 -16.97
C GLY A 40 -5.98 -17.08 -16.40
N VAL A 41 -5.87 -17.03 -15.09
CA VAL A 41 -4.73 -16.42 -14.40
C VAL A 41 -3.42 -17.15 -14.70
N LEU A 42 -3.43 -18.50 -14.70
CA LEU A 42 -2.23 -19.27 -15.01
C LEU A 42 -1.73 -19.04 -16.45
N ARG A 43 -2.65 -18.84 -17.41
CA ARG A 43 -2.26 -18.52 -18.80
C ARG A 43 -1.65 -17.13 -18.95
N THR A 44 -2.08 -16.18 -18.15
CA THR A 44 -1.73 -14.75 -18.29
C THR A 44 -0.77 -14.27 -17.21
N TYR A 45 -0.31 -15.14 -16.34
CA TYR A 45 0.63 -14.76 -15.28
C TYR A 45 1.91 -14.11 -15.83
N GLY A 46 2.30 -13.01 -15.21
CA GLY A 46 3.48 -12.25 -15.62
C GLY A 46 3.26 -11.28 -16.77
N THR A 47 2.02 -11.15 -17.27
CA THR A 47 1.67 -10.20 -18.33
C THR A 47 1.00 -8.92 -17.80
N GLY A 48 0.54 -8.91 -16.54
CA GLY A 48 -0.26 -7.85 -15.95
C GLY A 48 -1.76 -7.94 -16.30
N GLU A 49 -2.18 -8.92 -17.10
CA GLU A 49 -3.57 -9.09 -17.53
C GLU A 49 -4.54 -9.32 -16.38
N MET A 50 -4.06 -9.85 -15.24
CA MET A 50 -4.86 -9.99 -14.04
C MET A 50 -5.41 -8.64 -13.53
N ALA A 51 -4.72 -7.54 -13.79
CA ALA A 51 -5.22 -6.20 -13.48
C ALA A 51 -6.47 -5.87 -14.30
N ARG A 52 -6.47 -6.17 -15.61
CA ARG A 52 -7.63 -5.98 -16.51
C ARG A 52 -8.80 -6.90 -16.16
N GLN A 53 -8.51 -8.12 -15.73
CA GLN A 53 -9.51 -9.17 -15.41
C GLN A 53 -10.17 -8.98 -14.03
N GLY A 54 -10.21 -7.77 -13.51
CA GLY A 54 -10.89 -7.43 -12.25
C GLY A 54 -9.96 -7.06 -11.09
N GLY A 55 -8.63 -7.14 -11.28
CA GLY A 55 -7.67 -6.71 -10.27
C GLY A 55 -7.66 -5.19 -10.08
N ALA A 56 -7.66 -4.44 -11.19
CA ALA A 56 -7.68 -2.97 -11.19
C ALA A 56 -8.45 -2.43 -12.42
N PRO A 57 -9.79 -2.55 -12.47
CA PRO A 57 -10.59 -2.07 -13.58
C PRO A 57 -10.38 -0.58 -13.89
N SER A 58 -10.17 0.26 -12.86
CA SER A 58 -9.91 1.70 -13.04
C SER A 58 -8.61 1.99 -13.82
N LEU A 59 -7.68 1.05 -13.84
CA LEU A 59 -6.38 1.15 -14.50
C LEU A 59 -6.26 0.24 -15.73
N ALA A 60 -7.34 -0.41 -16.16
CA ALA A 60 -7.33 -1.39 -17.25
C ALA A 60 -6.83 -0.81 -18.59
N GLY A 61 -7.04 0.48 -18.85
CA GLY A 61 -6.53 1.21 -20.03
C GLY A 61 -5.13 1.82 -19.85
N ASN A 62 -4.52 1.70 -18.69
CA ASN A 62 -3.19 2.27 -18.43
C ASN A 62 -2.09 1.25 -18.78
N GLU A 63 -1.55 1.32 -19.99
CA GLU A 63 -0.52 0.37 -20.47
C GLU A 63 0.76 0.40 -19.64
N ALA A 64 1.15 1.55 -19.10
CA ALA A 64 2.32 1.64 -18.22
C ALA A 64 2.08 0.85 -16.91
N PHE A 65 0.89 0.96 -16.33
CA PHE A 65 0.50 0.20 -15.15
C PHE A 65 0.47 -1.32 -15.45
N ILE A 66 -0.13 -1.73 -16.57
CA ILE A 66 -0.20 -3.14 -16.97
C ILE A 66 1.21 -3.73 -17.16
N THR A 67 2.09 -2.99 -17.85
CA THR A 67 3.50 -3.40 -18.05
C THR A 67 4.23 -3.54 -16.72
N TRP A 68 4.07 -2.55 -15.83
CA TRP A 68 4.63 -2.58 -14.49
C TRP A 68 4.09 -3.76 -13.68
N ARG A 69 2.77 -4.01 -13.73
CA ARG A 69 2.13 -5.13 -13.03
C ARG A 69 2.67 -6.48 -13.50
N GLY A 70 2.82 -6.69 -14.79
CA GLY A 70 3.41 -7.91 -15.34
C GLY A 70 4.85 -8.12 -14.86
N ARG A 71 5.64 -7.05 -14.81
CA ARG A 71 7.01 -7.11 -14.24
C ARG A 71 6.97 -7.45 -12.75
N TYR A 72 6.07 -6.81 -11.98
CA TYR A 72 5.89 -7.09 -10.56
C TYR A 72 5.57 -8.57 -10.31
N GLU A 73 4.63 -9.15 -11.06
CA GLU A 73 4.25 -10.57 -10.95
C GLU A 73 5.47 -11.49 -11.14
N ARG A 74 6.26 -11.28 -12.20
CA ARG A 74 7.46 -12.08 -12.48
C ARG A 74 8.56 -11.93 -11.44
N LEU A 75 8.70 -10.76 -10.83
CA LEU A 75 9.70 -10.50 -9.79
C LEU A 75 9.25 -11.00 -8.42
N ALA A 76 7.94 -10.94 -8.14
CA ALA A 76 7.38 -11.36 -6.86
C ALA A 76 7.45 -12.87 -6.66
N MET A 77 7.22 -13.65 -7.73
CA MET A 77 7.21 -15.11 -7.66
C MET A 77 7.50 -15.73 -9.03
N SER A 78 8.28 -16.80 -9.05
CA SER A 78 8.51 -17.56 -10.29
C SER A 78 7.24 -18.31 -10.71
N PRO A 79 7.01 -18.55 -12.02
CA PRO A 79 5.89 -19.40 -12.48
C PRO A 79 5.90 -20.79 -11.82
N GLY A 80 7.10 -21.39 -11.63
CA GLY A 80 7.23 -22.69 -10.99
C GLY A 80 6.76 -22.72 -9.54
N THR A 81 6.79 -21.58 -8.84
CA THR A 81 6.25 -21.44 -7.48
C THR A 81 4.79 -21.03 -7.51
N PHE A 82 4.41 -20.08 -8.37
CA PHE A 82 3.06 -19.54 -8.42
C PHE A 82 2.01 -20.57 -8.88
N PHE A 83 2.32 -21.34 -9.93
CA PHE A 83 1.34 -22.24 -10.56
C PHE A 83 0.82 -23.35 -9.64
N PRO A 84 1.62 -24.00 -8.79
CA PRO A 84 1.07 -24.97 -7.84
C PRO A 84 0.34 -24.30 -6.66
N ILE A 85 0.76 -23.10 -6.24
CA ILE A 85 0.16 -22.42 -5.06
C ILE A 85 -1.18 -21.76 -5.40
N TYR A 86 -1.30 -21.14 -6.58
CA TYR A 86 -2.49 -20.34 -6.89
C TYR A 86 -3.81 -21.13 -6.85
N PRO A 87 -3.92 -22.36 -7.39
CA PRO A 87 -5.12 -23.18 -7.22
C PRO A 87 -5.45 -23.49 -5.76
N MET A 88 -4.45 -23.70 -4.90
CA MET A 88 -4.65 -24.02 -3.48
C MET A 88 -5.38 -22.91 -2.72
N VAL A 89 -5.22 -21.64 -3.15
CA VAL A 89 -5.94 -20.50 -2.56
C VAL A 89 -7.46 -20.65 -2.70
N TYR A 90 -7.93 -21.34 -3.74
CA TYR A 90 -9.35 -21.57 -3.95
C TYR A 90 -9.92 -22.72 -3.11
N ASP A 91 -9.07 -23.58 -2.59
CA ASP A 91 -9.48 -24.74 -1.78
C ASP A 91 -9.45 -24.44 -0.27
N GLN A 92 -8.92 -23.29 0.11
CA GLN A 92 -8.87 -22.86 1.50
C GLN A 92 -10.25 -22.53 2.04
N ASP A 93 -10.48 -22.91 3.31
CA ASP A 93 -11.70 -22.62 4.06
C ASP A 93 -11.34 -22.10 5.47
N PHE A 94 -11.46 -20.81 5.65
CA PHE A 94 -11.15 -20.12 6.91
C PHE A 94 -12.37 -19.93 7.82
N ARG A 95 -13.57 -20.37 7.41
CA ARG A 95 -14.81 -20.18 8.18
C ARG A 95 -14.71 -20.70 9.62
N PRO A 96 -14.12 -21.89 9.87
CA PRO A 96 -13.98 -22.38 11.24
C PRO A 96 -13.10 -21.50 12.14
N ALA A 97 -12.19 -20.72 11.55
CA ALA A 97 -11.29 -19.84 12.29
C ALA A 97 -11.92 -18.49 12.65
N LEU A 98 -13.01 -18.05 11.99
CA LEU A 98 -13.56 -16.71 12.19
C LEU A 98 -14.02 -16.46 13.62
N ALA A 99 -14.66 -17.47 14.25
CA ALA A 99 -15.13 -17.37 15.62
C ALA A 99 -14.01 -17.32 16.67
N THR A 100 -12.77 -17.66 16.30
CA THR A 100 -11.60 -17.58 17.20
C THR A 100 -10.93 -16.21 17.19
N ILE A 101 -11.32 -15.33 16.26
CA ILE A 101 -10.80 -13.97 16.18
C ILE A 101 -11.46 -13.12 17.26
N SER A 102 -10.68 -12.70 18.25
CA SER A 102 -11.14 -11.95 19.43
C SER A 102 -10.66 -10.49 19.48
N VAL A 103 -9.82 -10.09 18.53
CA VAL A 103 -9.30 -8.72 18.45
C VAL A 103 -10.31 -7.80 17.73
N PRO A 104 -10.38 -6.49 18.08
CA PRO A 104 -11.19 -5.54 17.33
C PRO A 104 -10.81 -5.59 15.84
N THR A 105 -11.78 -5.92 14.99
CA THR A 105 -11.53 -6.21 13.57
C THR A 105 -12.31 -5.26 12.68
N LEU A 106 -11.62 -4.65 11.72
CA LEU A 106 -12.21 -3.83 10.67
C LEU A 106 -12.23 -4.65 9.36
N VAL A 107 -13.40 -4.78 8.76
CA VAL A 107 -13.57 -5.40 7.44
C VAL A 107 -13.88 -4.30 6.44
N LEU A 108 -12.94 -4.03 5.54
CA LEU A 108 -13.08 -3.09 4.44
C LEU A 108 -13.40 -3.82 3.14
N HIS A 109 -14.33 -3.29 2.35
CA HIS A 109 -14.63 -3.89 1.06
C HIS A 109 -15.11 -2.87 0.05
N ARG A 110 -14.51 -2.86 -1.14
CA ARG A 110 -15.01 -2.07 -2.24
C ARG A 110 -16.29 -2.67 -2.79
N LEU A 111 -17.36 -1.87 -2.81
CA LEU A 111 -18.72 -2.36 -3.09
C LEU A 111 -18.89 -2.87 -4.52
N GLY A 112 -18.15 -2.32 -5.46
CA GLY A 112 -18.16 -2.73 -6.88
C GLY A 112 -17.12 -3.79 -7.25
N ASN A 113 -16.31 -4.28 -6.29
CA ASN A 113 -15.29 -5.29 -6.55
C ASN A 113 -15.91 -6.58 -7.09
N GLN A 114 -15.66 -6.87 -8.37
CA GLN A 114 -16.19 -8.05 -9.05
C GLN A 114 -15.31 -9.28 -8.87
N TYR A 115 -14.04 -9.10 -8.52
CA TYR A 115 -13.12 -10.21 -8.30
C TYR A 115 -13.36 -10.91 -6.97
N ILE A 116 -13.61 -10.15 -5.90
CA ILE A 116 -14.11 -10.60 -4.60
C ILE A 116 -15.33 -9.74 -4.25
N ARG A 117 -16.52 -10.30 -4.36
CA ARG A 117 -17.76 -9.55 -4.12
C ARG A 117 -17.89 -9.11 -2.67
N ALA A 118 -18.50 -7.95 -2.44
CA ALA A 118 -18.67 -7.35 -1.12
C ALA A 118 -19.45 -8.24 -0.12
N ASP A 119 -20.28 -9.16 -0.61
CA ASP A 119 -20.97 -10.15 0.23
C ASP A 119 -20.00 -11.03 1.04
N ASN A 120 -18.77 -11.26 0.52
CA ASN A 120 -17.73 -11.97 1.27
C ASN A 120 -17.26 -11.15 2.49
N GLY A 121 -17.08 -9.83 2.32
CA GLY A 121 -16.73 -8.96 3.44
C GLY A 121 -17.84 -8.86 4.48
N ARG A 122 -19.11 -8.82 4.06
CA ARG A 122 -20.26 -8.85 4.98
C ARG A 122 -20.28 -10.15 5.78
N TYR A 123 -20.10 -11.27 5.11
CA TYR A 123 -19.99 -12.57 5.77
C TYR A 123 -18.90 -12.61 6.84
N LEU A 124 -17.71 -12.08 6.53
CA LEU A 124 -16.62 -11.99 7.50
C LEU A 124 -17.01 -11.17 8.73
N ALA A 125 -17.62 -10.01 8.53
CA ALA A 125 -18.03 -9.15 9.63
C ALA A 125 -19.16 -9.76 10.49
N GLU A 126 -20.04 -10.54 9.90
CA GLU A 126 -21.12 -11.25 10.60
C GLU A 126 -20.61 -12.43 11.44
N HIS A 127 -19.45 -13.02 11.07
CA HIS A 127 -18.94 -14.24 11.71
C HIS A 127 -17.70 -14.01 12.58
N ILE A 128 -17.16 -12.78 12.62
CA ILE A 128 -16.09 -12.35 13.54
C ILE A 128 -16.71 -11.50 14.63
N SER A 129 -16.59 -11.93 15.88
CA SER A 129 -17.17 -11.21 17.02
C SER A 129 -16.64 -9.77 17.12
N GLY A 130 -17.55 -8.80 17.15
CA GLY A 130 -17.20 -7.38 17.27
C GLY A 130 -16.55 -6.78 16.02
N ALA A 131 -16.56 -7.46 14.88
CA ALA A 131 -16.06 -6.88 13.64
C ALA A 131 -16.97 -5.78 13.09
N ARG A 132 -16.37 -4.74 12.52
CA ARG A 132 -17.05 -3.63 11.85
C ARG A 132 -16.85 -3.73 10.35
N PHE A 133 -17.95 -3.77 9.58
CA PHE A 133 -17.93 -3.71 8.12
C PHE A 133 -17.95 -2.25 7.66
N VAL A 134 -17.06 -1.89 6.71
CA VAL A 134 -17.06 -0.61 6.02
C VAL A 134 -17.02 -0.86 4.51
N GLY A 135 -18.12 -0.51 3.84
CA GLY A 135 -18.21 -0.53 2.38
C GLY A 135 -17.64 0.75 1.80
N ILE A 136 -16.74 0.62 0.83
CA ILE A 136 -16.06 1.74 0.18
C ILE A 136 -16.48 1.77 -1.30
N PRO A 137 -16.76 2.94 -1.88
CA PRO A 137 -16.98 3.06 -3.32
C PRO A 137 -15.76 2.58 -4.13
N GLY A 138 -16.00 2.00 -5.31
CA GLY A 138 -14.95 1.56 -6.23
C GLY A 138 -15.06 0.09 -6.61
N ASP A 139 -14.40 -0.26 -7.71
CA ASP A 139 -14.50 -1.57 -8.36
C ASP A 139 -13.19 -2.36 -8.31
N ASP A 140 -12.09 -1.72 -7.94
CA ASP A 140 -10.76 -2.34 -7.91
C ASP A 140 -10.64 -3.37 -6.79
N HIS A 141 -9.92 -4.46 -7.07
CA HIS A 141 -9.56 -5.44 -6.06
C HIS A 141 -8.18 -5.13 -5.47
N PHE A 142 -7.23 -4.65 -6.28
CA PHE A 142 -5.91 -4.33 -5.77
C PHE A 142 -5.96 -3.12 -4.84
N PHE A 143 -5.46 -3.27 -3.63
CA PHE A 143 -5.48 -2.24 -2.60
C PHE A 143 -4.90 -0.89 -3.06
N HIS A 144 -3.85 -0.93 -3.87
CA HIS A 144 -3.13 0.23 -4.40
C HIS A 144 -3.74 0.85 -5.66
N ALA A 145 -4.91 0.40 -6.10
CA ALA A 145 -5.66 0.97 -7.23
C ALA A 145 -6.89 1.74 -6.75
N GLY A 146 -7.40 2.65 -7.57
CA GLY A 146 -8.58 3.46 -7.27
C GLY A 146 -8.34 4.49 -6.16
N ASP A 147 -9.39 4.80 -5.40
CA ASP A 147 -9.33 5.74 -4.27
C ASP A 147 -8.70 5.07 -3.04
N ILE A 148 -7.38 5.27 -2.91
CA ILE A 148 -6.60 4.73 -1.79
C ILE A 148 -6.94 5.48 -0.49
N GLU A 149 -7.23 6.78 -0.57
CA GLU A 149 -7.55 7.60 0.60
C GLU A 149 -8.82 7.12 1.30
N ALA A 150 -9.84 6.77 0.51
CA ALA A 150 -11.08 6.17 1.05
C ALA A 150 -10.81 4.83 1.77
N MET A 151 -9.79 4.06 1.34
CA MET A 151 -9.38 2.84 2.02
C MET A 151 -8.59 3.11 3.30
N LEU A 152 -7.72 4.12 3.30
CA LEU A 152 -6.83 4.41 4.43
C LEU A 152 -7.55 5.09 5.60
N ARG A 153 -8.55 5.93 5.34
CA ARG A 153 -9.26 6.67 6.38
C ARG A 153 -9.86 5.78 7.48
N PRO A 154 -10.62 4.72 7.19
CA PRO A 154 -11.12 3.81 8.22
C PRO A 154 -10.01 3.04 8.96
N VAL A 155 -8.87 2.82 8.31
CA VAL A 155 -7.69 2.19 8.95
C VAL A 155 -7.06 3.15 9.96
N GLN A 156 -6.88 4.42 9.59
CA GLN A 156 -6.39 5.43 10.50
C GLN A 156 -7.32 5.58 11.72
N GLU A 157 -8.64 5.64 11.49
CA GLU A 157 -9.63 5.66 12.56
C GLU A 157 -9.50 4.46 13.49
N LEU A 158 -9.32 3.25 12.93
CA LEU A 158 -9.08 2.04 13.72
C LEU A 158 -7.83 2.17 14.59
N LEU A 159 -6.75 2.74 14.06
CA LEU A 159 -5.46 2.82 14.76
C LEU A 159 -5.40 3.96 15.78
N THR A 160 -5.96 5.12 15.45
CA THR A 160 -5.84 6.35 16.25
C THR A 160 -7.06 6.62 17.15
N GLY A 161 -8.20 6.00 16.86
CA GLY A 161 -9.48 6.28 17.51
C GLY A 161 -10.13 7.58 17.03
N THR A 162 -9.57 8.27 16.04
CA THR A 162 -10.07 9.52 15.49
C THR A 162 -10.24 9.41 13.97
N SER A 163 -11.36 9.92 13.46
CA SER A 163 -11.59 10.01 12.00
C SER A 163 -10.97 11.27 11.36
N GLN A 164 -10.38 12.13 12.17
CA GLN A 164 -9.62 13.25 11.65
C GLN A 164 -8.25 12.78 11.22
N VAL A 165 -8.04 12.73 9.90
CA VAL A 165 -6.68 12.87 9.34
C VAL A 165 -6.19 14.20 9.91
N PRO A 166 -5.04 14.26 10.62
CA PRO A 166 -4.39 15.54 10.79
C PRO A 166 -4.28 16.11 9.39
N ASP A 167 -4.81 17.31 9.20
CA ASP A 167 -4.53 18.11 8.02
C ASP A 167 -3.01 18.33 8.12
N GLU A 168 -2.24 17.34 7.65
CA GLU A 168 -0.84 17.59 7.40
C GLU A 168 -0.88 18.67 6.35
N ASP A 169 -0.55 19.87 6.77
CA ASP A 169 -0.23 20.98 5.90
C ASP A 169 0.77 20.45 4.89
N ARG A 170 0.27 19.89 3.79
CA ARG A 170 1.07 19.52 2.65
C ARG A 170 1.53 20.80 2.00
N VAL A 171 2.50 21.42 2.64
CA VAL A 171 3.18 22.55 2.06
C VAL A 171 3.99 21.98 0.89
N LEU A 172 3.65 22.41 -0.31
CA LEU A 172 4.51 22.15 -1.46
C LEU A 172 5.85 22.84 -1.17
N ALA A 173 6.81 22.08 -0.69
CA ALA A 173 8.13 22.57 -0.39
C ALA A 173 9.10 22.12 -1.49
N THR A 174 9.89 23.06 -2.00
CA THR A 174 11.04 22.73 -2.85
C THR A 174 12.24 22.51 -1.94
N VAL A 175 12.81 21.31 -1.98
CA VAL A 175 14.03 20.98 -1.24
C VAL A 175 15.20 21.16 -2.21
N LEU A 176 16.13 22.06 -1.87
CA LEU A 176 17.33 22.33 -2.63
C LEU A 176 18.54 21.71 -1.92
N PHE A 177 19.24 20.83 -2.62
CA PHE A 177 20.55 20.34 -2.23
C PHE A 177 21.60 20.96 -3.13
N THR A 178 22.65 21.53 -2.55
CA THR A 178 23.80 22.07 -3.27
C THR A 178 25.07 21.35 -2.84
N ASP A 179 25.94 21.06 -3.79
CA ASP A 179 27.25 20.49 -3.53
C ASP A 179 28.32 21.24 -4.32
N ILE A 180 29.53 21.31 -3.77
CA ILE A 180 30.68 21.96 -4.43
C ILE A 180 31.44 20.93 -5.26
N VAL A 181 31.35 21.03 -6.58
CA VAL A 181 32.01 20.11 -7.51
C VAL A 181 33.52 20.09 -7.27
N GLY A 182 34.08 18.90 -7.06
CA GLY A 182 35.51 18.74 -6.80
C GLY A 182 35.97 19.22 -5.43
N SER A 183 35.07 19.32 -4.46
CA SER A 183 35.30 19.81 -3.09
C SER A 183 36.54 19.23 -2.42
N THR A 184 36.79 17.94 -2.56
CA THR A 184 37.94 17.22 -1.97
C THR A 184 39.28 17.74 -2.54
N ASN A 185 39.37 17.89 -3.87
CA ASN A 185 40.58 18.37 -4.53
C ASN A 185 40.81 19.84 -4.21
N LEU A 186 39.75 20.64 -4.24
CA LEU A 186 39.82 22.07 -3.94
C LEU A 186 40.22 22.33 -2.48
N ALA A 187 39.73 21.53 -1.54
CA ALA A 187 40.14 21.58 -0.14
C ALA A 187 41.63 21.26 0.03
N ALA A 188 42.14 20.26 -0.68
CA ALA A 188 43.57 19.90 -0.65
C ALA A 188 44.46 20.99 -1.25
N GLU A 189 44.02 21.67 -2.29
CA GLU A 189 44.78 22.77 -2.93
C GLU A 189 44.80 24.06 -2.09
N LEU A 190 43.67 24.42 -1.47
CA LEU A 190 43.49 25.65 -0.72
C LEU A 190 44.05 25.59 0.71
N GLY A 191 44.11 24.41 1.28
CA GLY A 191 44.38 24.18 2.69
C GLY A 191 43.22 24.59 3.60
N ASP A 192 43.21 24.08 4.83
CA ASP A 192 42.07 24.12 5.76
C ASP A 192 41.53 25.53 6.07
N ALA A 193 42.41 26.53 6.17
CA ALA A 193 42.00 27.89 6.53
C ALA A 193 41.22 28.57 5.39
N ARG A 194 41.76 28.47 4.16
CA ARG A 194 41.14 29.08 2.97
C ARG A 194 39.88 28.31 2.57
N TRP A 195 39.90 26.99 2.70
CA TRP A 195 38.74 26.14 2.45
C TRP A 195 37.58 26.54 3.38
N ARG A 196 37.81 26.66 4.69
CA ARG A 196 36.79 27.09 5.65
C ARG A 196 36.26 28.51 5.37
N ALA A 197 37.09 29.42 4.97
CA ALA A 197 36.64 30.76 4.60
C ALA A 197 35.73 30.75 3.37
N MET A 198 36.10 29.98 2.32
CA MET A 198 35.30 29.80 1.12
C MET A 198 33.94 29.11 1.40
N LEU A 199 33.91 28.08 2.24
CA LEU A 199 32.65 27.45 2.67
C LEU A 199 31.76 28.45 3.41
N GLY A 200 32.32 29.26 4.31
CA GLY A 200 31.58 30.29 5.04
C GLY A 200 30.93 31.33 4.12
N GLU A 201 31.67 31.76 3.08
CA GLU A 201 31.14 32.68 2.05
C GLU A 201 30.03 32.04 1.22
N HIS A 202 30.23 30.79 0.80
CA HIS A 202 29.22 30.00 0.06
C HIS A 202 27.94 29.83 0.89
N ASP A 203 28.06 29.42 2.15
CA ASP A 203 26.92 29.23 3.04
C ASP A 203 26.17 30.55 3.30
N ALA A 204 26.92 31.63 3.53
CA ALA A 204 26.33 32.96 3.70
C ALA A 204 25.58 33.44 2.45
N LEU A 205 26.09 33.12 1.25
CA LEU A 205 25.46 33.46 -0.01
C LEU A 205 24.19 32.64 -0.19
N THR A 206 24.26 31.33 0.01
CA THR A 206 23.13 30.39 -0.11
C THR A 206 22.01 30.78 0.85
N ARG A 207 22.33 31.03 2.12
CA ARG A 207 21.38 31.48 3.14
C ARG A 207 20.65 32.76 2.73
N ARG A 208 21.36 33.77 2.27
CA ARG A 208 20.74 35.01 1.78
C ARG A 208 19.77 34.78 0.61
N GLN A 209 20.10 33.87 -0.30
CA GLN A 209 19.19 33.56 -1.41
C GLN A 209 17.97 32.77 -0.93
N VAL A 210 18.17 31.80 -0.05
CA VAL A 210 17.04 31.02 0.53
C VAL A 210 16.06 31.93 1.27
N GLU A 211 16.58 32.83 2.14
CA GLU A 211 15.75 33.80 2.88
C GLU A 211 15.04 34.78 1.94
N ARG A 212 15.73 35.27 0.89
CA ARG A 212 15.14 36.17 -0.11
C ARG A 212 13.89 35.59 -0.77
N PHE A 213 13.82 34.28 -0.95
CA PHE A 213 12.69 33.57 -1.56
C PHE A 213 11.78 32.90 -0.54
N GLY A 214 11.85 33.27 0.74
CA GLY A 214 10.98 32.79 1.80
C GLY A 214 11.25 31.35 2.24
N GLY A 215 12.40 30.80 1.91
CA GLY A 215 12.84 29.50 2.36
C GLY A 215 13.49 29.51 3.74
N SER A 216 13.71 28.35 4.31
CA SER A 216 14.44 28.13 5.56
C SER A 216 15.53 27.09 5.38
N GLU A 217 16.64 27.26 6.12
CA GLU A 217 17.73 26.28 6.16
C GLU A 217 17.36 25.14 7.12
N GLY A 218 17.34 23.91 6.61
CA GLY A 218 17.17 22.72 7.45
C GLY A 218 18.50 22.37 8.12
N THR A 219 18.55 22.32 9.45
CA THR A 219 19.70 21.78 10.18
C THR A 219 19.72 20.27 10.06
N GLY A 220 20.26 19.76 8.94
CA GLY A 220 20.49 18.33 8.75
C GLY A 220 21.63 17.87 9.67
N HIS A 221 21.31 17.28 10.81
CA HIS A 221 22.26 16.41 11.49
C HIS A 221 22.32 15.10 10.69
N ALA A 222 23.40 14.87 9.96
CA ALA A 222 23.72 13.55 9.48
C ALA A 222 23.88 12.62 10.69
N PRO A 223 23.23 11.44 10.72
CA PRO A 223 23.54 10.46 11.76
C PRO A 223 24.98 10.04 11.61
N SER A 224 25.77 10.23 12.67
CA SER A 224 27.11 9.67 12.79
C SER A 224 27.06 8.16 12.61
N MET A 225 27.80 7.65 11.62
CA MET A 225 28.10 6.21 11.49
C MET A 225 28.93 5.74 12.68
#